data_c2ec33ef74a7a6afb21256274e7b0b7f
#
_entry.id   c2ec33ef74a7a6afb21256274e7b0b7f
#
_cell.length_a   1.000
_cell.length_b   1.000
_cell.length_c   1.000
_cell.angle_alpha   90.00
_cell.angle_beta   90.00
_cell.angle_gamma   90.00
#
_symmetry.space_group_name_H-M   'P 1'
#
loop_
_entity.id
_entity.type
_entity.pdbx_description
1 polymer ?
#
loop_
_entity_poly.entity_id
_entity_poly.type
_entity_poly.pdbx_seq_one_letter_code
_entity_poly.pdbx_strand_id
1 'polypeptide(L)'
;MSLKAEQVDHINIVNWFHYKFPELAEDFHHFANERKCSYKEGRTLKRMGVKKGVADFFLALPVSGKSGLWIELKVGKGKLSPEQVKFLQRKNARGYEAIAAWGEEAAKEVILAYLDKGC
;
A
#
# COMPACT_ATOMS: atom_id res chain seq x y z
N MET A 1 -20.89 -14.37 0.72
CA MET A 1 -19.55 -14.45 0.09
C MET A 1 -18.49 -14.11 1.13
N SER A 2 -17.55 -15.02 1.35
CA SER A 2 -16.50 -14.80 2.33
C SER A 2 -15.36 -13.96 1.77
N LEU A 3 -14.78 -13.14 2.63
CA LEU A 3 -13.61 -12.34 2.27
C LEU A 3 -12.34 -13.18 2.32
N LYS A 4 -11.40 -12.91 1.44
CA LYS A 4 -10.07 -13.52 1.48
C LYS A 4 -9.27 -12.92 2.65
N ALA A 5 -8.29 -13.67 3.16
CA ALA A 5 -7.46 -13.23 4.29
C ALA A 5 -6.82 -11.87 4.02
N GLU A 6 -6.33 -11.65 2.81
CA GLU A 6 -5.72 -10.38 2.42
C GLU A 6 -6.73 -9.23 2.49
N GLN A 7 -7.97 -9.47 2.03
CA GLN A 7 -9.02 -8.46 2.09
C GLN A 7 -9.37 -8.09 3.51
N VAL A 8 -9.41 -9.08 4.41
CA VAL A 8 -9.67 -8.86 5.84
C VAL A 8 -8.57 -7.98 6.44
N ASP A 9 -7.32 -8.28 6.15
CA ASP A 9 -6.19 -7.48 6.63
C ASP A 9 -6.26 -6.04 6.12
N HIS A 10 -6.59 -5.84 4.84
CA HIS A 10 -6.77 -4.50 4.28
C HIS A 10 -7.84 -3.72 5.03
N ILE A 11 -9.00 -4.33 5.25
CA ILE A 11 -10.12 -3.70 5.96
C ILE A 11 -9.71 -3.33 7.39
N ASN A 12 -9.04 -4.26 8.07
CA ASN A 12 -8.62 -4.05 9.46
C ASN A 12 -7.61 -2.90 9.57
N ILE A 13 -6.67 -2.81 8.64
CA ILE A 13 -5.68 -1.73 8.63
C ILE A 13 -6.36 -0.38 8.43
N VAL A 14 -7.28 -0.29 7.46
CA VAL A 14 -8.00 0.96 7.16
C VAL A 14 -8.84 1.41 8.36
N ASN A 15 -9.60 0.48 8.95
CA ASN A 15 -10.44 0.78 10.11
C ASN A 15 -9.60 1.23 11.30
N TRP A 16 -8.48 0.54 11.55
CA TRP A 16 -7.55 0.91 12.61
C TRP A 16 -6.97 2.30 12.39
N PHE A 17 -6.56 2.61 11.17
CA PHE A 17 -5.97 3.91 10.84
C PHE A 17 -6.98 5.04 11.03
N HIS A 18 -8.20 4.85 10.53
CA HIS A 18 -9.27 5.85 10.66
C HIS A 18 -9.63 6.11 12.12
N TYR A 19 -9.63 5.05 12.94
CA TYR A 19 -9.92 5.16 14.36
C TYR A 19 -8.81 5.88 15.11
N LYS A 20 -7.57 5.51 14.84
CA LYS A 20 -6.42 6.01 15.57
C LYS A 20 -5.97 7.40 15.11
N PHE A 21 -6.11 7.69 13.83
CA PHE A 21 -5.67 8.95 13.24
C PHE A 21 -6.79 9.58 12.40
N PRO A 22 -7.91 9.96 13.05
CA PRO A 22 -9.07 10.47 12.28
C PRO A 22 -8.75 11.73 11.47
N GLU A 23 -7.82 12.57 11.92
CA GLU A 23 -7.39 13.78 11.22
C GLU A 23 -6.55 13.48 9.97
N LEU A 24 -6.05 12.26 9.83
CA LEU A 24 -5.25 11.83 8.68
C LEU A 24 -6.00 10.85 7.78
N ALA A 25 -7.25 10.52 8.12
CA ALA A 25 -8.00 9.48 7.40
C ALA A 25 -8.08 9.74 5.90
N GLU A 26 -8.28 11.00 5.51
CA GLU A 26 -8.41 11.37 4.08
C GLU A 26 -7.08 11.30 3.32
N ASP A 27 -5.96 11.19 4.04
CA ASP A 27 -4.64 11.13 3.43
C ASP A 27 -4.13 9.70 3.27
N PHE A 28 -4.90 8.72 3.74
CA PHE A 28 -4.53 7.30 3.67
C PHE A 28 -5.34 6.62 2.57
N HIS A 29 -4.66 6.23 1.50
CA HIS A 29 -5.29 5.71 0.29
C HIS A 29 -4.98 4.24 0.09
N HIS A 30 -5.98 3.48 -0.36
CA HIS A 30 -5.82 2.09 -0.75
C HIS A 30 -6.04 1.96 -2.25
N PHE A 31 -5.17 1.23 -2.92
CA PHE A 31 -5.26 0.96 -4.35
C PHE A 31 -5.63 -0.51 -4.58
N ALA A 32 -6.80 -0.75 -5.16
CA ALA A 32 -7.28 -2.10 -5.44
C ALA A 32 -6.61 -2.61 -6.71
N ASN A 33 -5.45 -3.26 -6.57
CA ASN A 33 -4.63 -3.70 -7.69
C ASN A 33 -4.91 -5.13 -8.15
N GLU A 34 -5.74 -5.87 -7.43
CA GLU A 34 -5.95 -7.30 -7.64
C GLU A 34 -7.21 -7.59 -8.41
N ARG A 35 -7.32 -6.98 -9.56
CA ARG A 35 -8.48 -7.13 -10.39
C ARG A 35 -8.18 -8.07 -11.54
N LYS A 36 -8.93 -9.17 -11.60
CA LYS A 36 -8.93 -10.02 -12.77
C LYS A 36 -9.79 -9.34 -13.84
N CYS A 37 -9.26 -9.22 -15.02
CA CYS A 37 -9.98 -8.60 -16.12
C CYS A 37 -9.72 -9.40 -17.40
N SER A 38 -10.57 -9.21 -18.41
CA SER A 38 -10.38 -9.81 -19.71
C SER A 38 -9.13 -9.22 -20.36
N TYR A 39 -8.63 -9.91 -21.37
CA TYR A 39 -7.48 -9.43 -22.17
C TYR A 39 -7.77 -8.03 -22.73
N LYS A 40 -8.98 -7.82 -23.25
CA LYS A 40 -9.40 -6.54 -23.81
C LYS A 40 -9.41 -5.42 -22.77
N GLU A 41 -9.97 -5.70 -21.59
CA GLU A 41 -9.97 -4.74 -20.48
C GLU A 41 -8.56 -4.41 -20.04
N GLY A 42 -7.69 -5.43 -19.92
CA GLY A 42 -6.31 -5.25 -19.53
C GLY A 42 -5.55 -4.33 -20.49
N ARG A 43 -5.78 -4.51 -21.79
CA ARG A 43 -5.18 -3.63 -22.79
C ARG A 43 -5.66 -2.19 -22.66
N THR A 44 -6.95 -2.01 -22.43
CA THR A 44 -7.53 -0.68 -22.24
C THR A 44 -6.95 0.00 -21.00
N LEU A 45 -6.89 -0.72 -19.88
CA LEU A 45 -6.32 -0.21 -18.64
C LEU A 45 -4.86 0.21 -18.82
N LYS A 46 -4.08 -0.62 -19.53
CA LYS A 46 -2.68 -0.30 -19.82
C LYS A 46 -2.55 0.97 -20.66
N ARG A 47 -3.41 1.14 -21.65
CA ARG A 47 -3.44 2.36 -22.47
C ARG A 47 -3.82 3.59 -21.67
N MET A 48 -4.63 3.42 -20.62
CA MET A 48 -5.02 4.47 -19.70
C MET A 48 -3.92 4.80 -18.67
N GLY A 49 -2.81 4.06 -18.70
CA GLY A 49 -1.70 4.32 -17.81
C GLY A 49 -1.70 3.51 -16.52
N VAL A 50 -2.59 2.53 -16.39
CA VAL A 50 -2.60 1.65 -15.21
C VAL A 50 -1.36 0.77 -15.25
N LYS A 51 -0.61 0.76 -14.16
CA LYS A 51 0.65 0.01 -14.03
C LYS A 51 0.49 -1.18 -13.10
N LYS A 52 1.23 -2.25 -13.38
CA LYS A 52 1.32 -3.39 -12.46
C LYS A 52 2.29 -3.05 -11.32
N GLY A 53 2.08 -3.67 -10.18
CA GLY A 53 3.01 -3.61 -9.07
C GLY A 53 2.90 -2.39 -8.19
N VAL A 54 1.90 -1.54 -8.39
CA VAL A 54 1.64 -0.39 -7.50
C VAL A 54 1.30 -0.93 -6.11
N ALA A 55 1.91 -0.35 -5.07
CA ALA A 55 1.68 -0.79 -3.69
C ALA A 55 0.22 -0.58 -3.26
N ASP A 56 -0.20 -1.36 -2.26
CA ASP A 56 -1.60 -1.39 -1.81
C ASP A 56 -2.06 -0.10 -1.13
N PHE A 57 -1.16 0.54 -0.37
CA PHE A 57 -1.51 1.72 0.42
C PHE A 57 -0.52 2.85 0.18
N PHE A 58 -1.04 4.07 0.23
CA PHE A 58 -0.22 5.28 0.21
C PHE A 58 -0.71 6.25 1.28
N LEU A 59 0.18 6.62 2.19
CA LEU A 59 -0.07 7.71 3.15
C LEU A 59 0.56 8.97 2.57
N ALA A 60 -0.30 9.88 2.13
CA ALA A 60 0.11 11.11 1.44
C ALA A 60 0.43 12.21 2.47
N LEU A 61 1.41 11.94 3.31
CA LEU A 61 1.84 12.83 4.38
C LEU A 61 3.36 12.87 4.43
N PRO A 62 3.99 14.00 4.12
CA PRO A 62 5.45 14.11 4.27
C PRO A 62 5.86 14.07 5.73
N VAL A 63 6.85 13.26 6.05
CA VAL A 63 7.38 13.16 7.41
C VAL A 63 8.91 13.05 7.33
N SER A 64 9.60 13.91 8.05
CA SER A 64 11.07 13.83 8.24
C SER A 64 11.86 13.66 6.95
N GLY A 65 11.54 14.45 5.94
CA GLY A 65 12.25 14.44 4.66
C GLY A 65 11.77 13.40 3.65
N LYS A 66 10.80 12.57 4.04
CA LYS A 66 10.15 11.64 3.11
C LYS A 66 8.86 12.25 2.59
N SER A 67 8.55 12.01 1.32
CA SER A 67 7.38 12.61 0.68
C SER A 67 6.07 11.89 0.97
N GLY A 68 6.14 10.70 1.50
CA GLY A 68 4.98 9.86 1.82
C GLY A 68 5.41 8.43 2.07
N LEU A 69 4.47 7.59 2.47
CA LEU A 69 4.72 6.19 2.79
C LEU A 69 3.89 5.29 1.87
N TRP A 70 4.58 4.40 1.16
CA TRP A 70 3.95 3.35 0.36
C TRP A 70 4.10 2.01 1.07
N ILE A 71 3.02 1.25 1.16
CA ILE A 71 3.05 -0.07 1.80
C ILE A 71 2.46 -1.11 0.85
N GLU A 72 3.24 -2.16 0.60
CA GLU A 72 2.75 -3.36 -0.07
C GLU A 72 2.44 -4.40 0.99
N LEU A 73 1.17 -4.80 1.12
CA LEU A 73 0.76 -5.78 2.11
C LEU A 73 0.82 -7.19 1.52
N LYS A 74 1.46 -8.08 2.24
CA LYS A 74 1.48 -9.50 1.93
C LYS A 74 0.92 -10.27 3.11
N VAL A 75 0.38 -11.47 2.85
CA VAL A 75 -0.12 -12.34 3.91
C VAL A 75 0.55 -13.70 3.80
N GLY A 76 0.74 -14.36 4.95
CA GLY A 76 1.30 -15.70 4.99
C GLY A 76 2.66 -15.78 4.32
N LYS A 77 2.77 -16.67 3.33
CA LYS A 77 4.02 -16.90 2.58
C LYS A 77 4.06 -16.17 1.24
N GLY A 78 3.21 -15.15 1.07
CA GLY A 78 3.16 -14.36 -0.15
C GLY A 78 4.51 -13.72 -0.47
N LYS A 79 4.81 -13.62 -1.77
CA LYS A 79 6.08 -13.05 -2.23
C LYS A 79 5.82 -11.84 -3.11
N LEU A 80 6.76 -10.91 -3.12
CA LEU A 80 6.70 -9.76 -4.00
C LEU A 80 6.95 -10.21 -5.45
N SER A 81 6.14 -9.69 -6.37
CA SER A 81 6.43 -9.86 -7.80
C SER A 81 7.61 -8.96 -8.19
N PRO A 82 8.26 -9.24 -9.34
CA PRO A 82 9.31 -8.35 -9.83
C PRO A 82 8.85 -6.91 -10.00
N GLU A 83 7.60 -6.71 -10.47
CA GLU A 83 7.03 -5.38 -10.63
C GLU A 83 6.86 -4.67 -9.28
N GLN A 84 6.43 -5.40 -8.24
CA GLN A 84 6.29 -4.85 -6.90
C GLN A 84 7.64 -4.45 -6.31
N VAL A 85 8.66 -5.28 -6.49
CA VAL A 85 10.03 -4.97 -6.04
C VAL A 85 10.51 -3.68 -6.72
N LYS A 86 10.35 -3.57 -8.03
CA LYS A 86 10.77 -2.40 -8.78
C LYS A 86 10.03 -1.14 -8.33
N PHE A 87 8.73 -1.26 -8.07
CA PHE A 87 7.92 -0.15 -7.58
C PHE A 87 8.48 0.38 -6.26
N LEU A 88 8.71 -0.50 -5.29
CA LEU A 88 9.22 -0.10 -3.98
C LEU A 88 10.61 0.54 -4.10
N GLN A 89 11.50 -0.06 -4.88
CA GLN A 89 12.84 0.48 -5.09
C GLN A 89 12.78 1.88 -5.72
N ARG A 90 11.93 2.03 -6.73
CA ARG A 90 11.80 3.30 -7.43
C ARG A 90 11.25 4.40 -6.51
N LYS A 91 10.25 4.07 -5.69
CA LYS A 91 9.67 5.06 -4.76
C LYS A 91 10.67 5.47 -3.68
N ASN A 92 11.45 4.53 -3.16
CA ASN A 92 12.52 4.86 -2.22
C ASN A 92 13.55 5.80 -2.87
N ALA A 93 13.90 5.56 -4.13
CA ALA A 93 14.84 6.40 -4.87
C ALA A 93 14.27 7.80 -5.14
N ARG A 94 12.95 7.95 -5.13
CA ARG A 94 12.27 9.23 -5.40
C ARG A 94 11.95 10.02 -4.13
N GLY A 95 12.41 9.58 -2.97
CA GLY A 95 12.22 10.32 -1.73
C GLY A 95 11.03 9.91 -0.89
N TYR A 96 10.37 8.82 -1.25
CA TYR A 96 9.32 8.21 -0.42
C TYR A 96 9.92 7.15 0.49
N GLU A 97 9.20 6.77 1.51
CA GLU A 97 9.46 5.50 2.18
C GLU A 97 8.54 4.47 1.56
N ALA A 98 9.06 3.36 1.07
CA ALA A 98 8.27 2.33 0.41
C ALA A 98 8.73 0.95 0.89
N ILE A 99 7.80 0.19 1.48
CA ILE A 99 8.15 -1.03 2.19
C ILE A 99 7.05 -2.08 2.03
N ALA A 100 7.44 -3.35 2.05
CA ALA A 100 6.51 -4.46 2.11
C ALA A 100 6.33 -4.89 3.56
N ALA A 101 5.11 -5.28 3.91
CA ALA A 101 4.79 -5.75 5.26
C ALA A 101 3.96 -7.04 5.16
N TRP A 102 4.31 -8.02 5.99
CA TRP A 102 3.60 -9.30 6.05
C TRP A 102 2.66 -9.31 7.23
N GLY A 103 1.34 -9.22 6.95
CA GLY A 103 0.29 -9.20 7.95
C GLY A 103 -0.06 -7.81 8.44
N GLU A 104 -1.26 -7.67 9.01
CA GLU A 104 -1.77 -6.37 9.46
C GLU A 104 -0.93 -5.76 10.59
N GLU A 105 -0.40 -6.57 11.51
CA GLU A 105 0.39 -6.05 12.63
C GLU A 105 1.70 -5.42 12.13
N ALA A 106 2.36 -6.08 11.17
CA ALA A 106 3.57 -5.52 10.57
C ALA A 106 3.29 -4.21 9.84
N ALA A 107 2.17 -4.13 9.12
CA ALA A 107 1.77 -2.91 8.43
C ALA A 107 1.49 -1.77 9.40
N LYS A 108 0.82 -2.06 10.52
CA LYS A 108 0.56 -1.06 11.57
C LYS A 108 1.86 -0.53 12.17
N GLU A 109 2.83 -1.43 12.41
CA GLU A 109 4.14 -1.04 12.94
C GLU A 109 4.88 -0.12 11.97
N VAL A 110 4.81 -0.41 10.68
CA VAL A 110 5.42 0.43 9.64
C VAL A 110 4.83 1.85 9.68
N ILE A 111 3.50 1.94 9.76
CA ILE A 111 2.81 3.22 9.81
C ILE A 111 3.19 4.00 11.06
N LEU A 112 3.18 3.34 12.23
CA LEU A 112 3.53 3.99 13.49
C LEU A 112 4.97 4.49 13.46
N ALA A 113 5.90 3.68 12.95
CA ALA A 113 7.30 4.06 12.84
C ALA A 113 7.49 5.27 11.91
N TYR A 114 6.76 5.29 10.80
CA TYR A 114 6.83 6.41 9.86
C TYR A 114 6.34 7.72 10.51
N LEU A 115 5.19 7.67 11.16
CA LEU A 115 4.61 8.84 11.81
C LEU A 115 5.45 9.32 12.99
N ASP A 116 6.09 8.40 13.71
CA ASP A 116 6.91 8.71 14.88
C ASP A 116 8.18 9.50 14.51
N LYS A 117 8.66 9.39 13.28
CA LYS A 117 9.83 10.13 12.80
C LYS A 117 9.61 11.64 12.77
N GLY A 118 8.35 12.08 12.82
CA GLY A 118 8.00 13.49 12.86
C GLY A 118 8.04 14.12 14.24
N CYS A 119 8.31 13.31 15.28
CA CYS A 119 8.34 13.80 16.67
C CYS A 119 9.72 14.24 17.11
#